data_fb32098310c7fd525066bdf8e8101d74
#
_entry.id   fb32098310c7fd525066bdf8e8101d74
#
_cell.length_a   1.000
_cell.length_b   1.000
_cell.length_c   1.000
_cell.angle_alpha   90.00
_cell.angle_beta   90.00
_cell.angle_gamma   90.00
#
_symmetry.space_group_name_H-M   'P 1'
#
loop_
_entity.id
_entity.type
_entity.pdbx_description
1 polymer ?
#
loop_
_entity_poly.entity_id
_entity_poly.type
_entity_poly.pdbx_seq_one_letter_code
_entity_poly.pdbx_strand_id
1 'polypeptide(L)'
;MIAESTCSSIFVAHPKGHQGGRALLCYQALTRIALEHCTTARGAVELIGQLAVDHGFYGNVGAALSGSAETLAIVDTQEAWVLHLMPDDTGSSAVWCAQQVPT
;
A
#
# COMPACT_ATOMS: atom_id res chain seq x y z
N MET A 1 -6.99 -5.45 12.24
CA MET A 1 -5.59 -5.94 12.17
C MET A 1 -5.10 -5.86 10.74
N ILE A 2 -3.90 -5.37 10.57
CA ILE A 2 -3.25 -5.33 9.25
C ILE A 2 -1.87 -5.96 9.39
N ALA A 3 -1.57 -6.96 8.56
CA ALA A 3 -0.28 -7.61 8.49
C ALA A 3 0.30 -7.45 7.08
N GLU A 4 1.62 -7.35 6.97
CA GLU A 4 2.25 -7.06 5.69
C GLU A 4 3.21 -8.17 5.24
N SER A 5 3.45 -8.20 3.94
CA SER A 5 4.46 -9.04 3.31
C SER A 5 5.02 -8.28 2.11
N THR A 6 6.33 -8.06 2.11
CA THR A 6 7.00 -7.33 1.04
C THR A 6 7.18 -8.21 -0.19
N CYS A 7 6.90 -7.66 -1.36
CA CYS A 7 7.07 -8.31 -2.66
C CYS A 7 7.93 -7.44 -3.56
N SER A 8 8.30 -7.97 -4.71
CA SER A 8 9.00 -7.20 -5.75
C SER A 8 8.02 -6.74 -6.81
N SER A 9 8.31 -5.60 -7.43
CA SER A 9 7.54 -5.10 -8.56
C SER A 9 8.46 -4.66 -9.70
N ILE A 10 7.89 -4.56 -10.89
CA ILE A 10 8.64 -4.14 -12.08
C ILE A 10 8.86 -2.62 -12.13
N PHE A 11 8.01 -1.86 -11.45
CA PHE A 11 8.16 -0.42 -11.36
C PHE A 11 8.71 -0.05 -10.00
N VAL A 12 9.54 1.00 -9.97
CA VAL A 12 10.17 1.50 -8.76
C VAL A 12 9.73 2.92 -8.54
N ALA A 13 9.26 3.22 -7.33
CA ALA A 13 8.98 4.58 -6.92
C ALA A 13 9.94 4.97 -5.80
N HIS A 14 10.29 6.24 -5.76
CA HIS A 14 11.17 6.78 -4.73
C HIS A 14 10.40 7.79 -3.88
N PRO A 15 10.68 7.85 -2.57
CA PRO A 15 9.97 8.77 -1.68
C PRO A 15 10.29 10.24 -2.03
N LYS A 16 9.30 11.10 -1.85
CA LYS A 16 9.50 12.55 -1.94
C LYS A 16 10.58 12.97 -0.93
N GLY A 17 11.45 13.87 -1.35
CA GLY A 17 12.60 14.27 -0.57
C GLY A 17 13.90 13.60 -0.99
N HIS A 18 13.82 12.51 -1.77
CA HIS A 18 14.97 11.88 -2.41
C HIS A 18 15.03 12.31 -3.86
N GLN A 19 16.22 12.25 -4.46
CA GLN A 19 16.41 12.67 -5.85
C GLN A 19 15.50 11.86 -6.77
N GLY A 20 14.68 12.57 -7.54
CA GLY A 20 13.73 11.96 -8.46
C GLY A 20 12.48 11.36 -7.80
N GLY A 21 12.31 11.55 -6.49
CA GLY A 21 11.20 10.97 -5.75
C GLY A 21 9.89 11.71 -5.97
N ARG A 22 8.82 10.95 -6.24
CA ARG A 22 7.48 11.47 -6.49
C ARG A 22 6.40 10.81 -5.62
N ALA A 23 6.76 9.80 -4.85
CA ALA A 23 5.80 9.06 -4.02
C ALA A 23 5.83 9.56 -2.58
N LEU A 24 4.68 9.76 -1.99
CA LEU A 24 4.56 10.30 -0.64
C LEU A 24 4.52 9.23 0.43
N LEU A 25 3.93 8.06 0.15
CA LEU A 25 3.51 7.11 1.18
C LEU A 25 4.21 5.76 1.05
N CYS A 26 4.61 5.21 2.20
CA CYS A 26 5.02 3.82 2.33
C CYS A 26 3.91 3.00 2.99
N TYR A 27 4.08 1.66 3.03
CA TYR A 27 3.06 0.81 3.62
C TYR A 27 2.85 1.11 5.11
N GLN A 28 3.90 1.50 5.81
CA GLN A 28 3.80 1.81 7.24
C GLN A 28 2.89 3.01 7.49
N ALA A 29 3.05 4.07 6.70
CA ALA A 29 2.19 5.24 6.80
C ALA A 29 0.74 4.90 6.44
N LEU A 30 0.54 4.13 5.38
CA LEU A 30 -0.81 3.74 4.93
C LEU A 30 -1.52 2.86 5.96
N THR A 31 -0.82 1.88 6.52
CA THR A 31 -1.43 1.01 7.55
C THR A 31 -1.77 1.79 8.80
N ARG A 32 -0.92 2.72 9.20
CA ARG A 32 -1.18 3.56 10.37
C ARG A 32 -2.41 4.45 10.17
N ILE A 33 -2.50 5.09 9.01
CA ILE A 33 -3.66 5.94 8.69
C ILE A 33 -4.94 5.11 8.69
N ALA A 34 -4.90 3.92 8.08
CA ALA A 34 -6.07 3.05 8.02
C ALA A 34 -6.51 2.60 9.41
N LEU A 35 -5.57 2.21 10.27
CA LEU A 35 -5.88 1.79 11.63
C LEU A 35 -6.47 2.91 12.48
N GLU A 36 -6.05 4.15 12.23
CA GLU A 36 -6.55 5.31 12.96
C GLU A 36 -7.95 5.76 12.49
N HIS A 37 -8.29 5.54 11.22
CA HIS A 37 -9.47 6.14 10.61
C HIS A 37 -10.57 5.14 10.20
N CYS A 38 -10.26 3.86 10.13
CA CYS A 38 -11.21 2.87 9.62
C CYS A 38 -11.66 1.91 10.72
N THR A 39 -12.92 1.50 10.64
CA THR A 39 -13.50 0.53 11.56
C THR A 39 -13.78 -0.81 10.89
N THR A 40 -13.72 -0.87 9.55
CA THR A 40 -13.97 -2.09 8.79
C THR A 40 -12.78 -2.41 7.89
N ALA A 41 -12.61 -3.70 7.59
CA ALA A 41 -11.55 -4.14 6.69
C ALA A 41 -11.74 -3.56 5.28
N ARG A 42 -12.96 -3.59 4.76
CA ARG A 42 -13.26 -3.03 3.44
C ARG A 42 -12.97 -1.52 3.39
N GLY A 43 -13.34 -0.79 4.43
CA GLY A 43 -13.05 0.64 4.51
C GLY A 43 -11.55 0.92 4.48
N ALA A 44 -10.77 0.09 5.17
CA ALA A 44 -9.31 0.21 5.16
C ALA A 44 -8.73 -0.07 3.77
N VAL A 45 -9.22 -1.11 3.07
CA VAL A 45 -8.81 -1.42 1.69
C VAL A 45 -9.04 -0.23 0.77
N GLU A 46 -10.23 0.35 0.81
CA GLU A 46 -10.58 1.48 -0.04
C GLU A 46 -9.75 2.72 0.27
N LEU A 47 -9.55 3.02 1.55
CA LEU A 47 -8.75 4.18 1.97
C LEU A 47 -7.29 4.03 1.55
N ILE A 48 -6.69 2.88 1.81
CA ILE A 48 -5.28 2.62 1.45
C ILE A 48 -5.10 2.73 -0.06
N GLY A 49 -5.98 2.09 -0.84
CA GLY A 49 -5.91 2.14 -2.29
C GLY A 49 -6.03 3.55 -2.82
N GLN A 50 -6.98 4.34 -2.32
CA GLN A 50 -7.20 5.70 -2.77
C GLN A 50 -6.03 6.61 -2.43
N LEU A 51 -5.51 6.52 -1.21
CA LEU A 51 -4.36 7.33 -0.80
C LEU A 51 -3.12 7.00 -1.62
N ALA A 52 -2.89 5.73 -1.91
CA ALA A 52 -1.75 5.32 -2.71
C ALA A 52 -1.84 5.86 -4.14
N VAL A 53 -3.02 5.83 -4.75
CA VAL A 53 -3.25 6.36 -6.09
C VAL A 53 -3.06 7.89 -6.09
N ASP A 54 -3.59 8.58 -5.11
CA ASP A 54 -3.57 10.04 -5.06
C ASP A 54 -2.20 10.61 -4.74
N HIS A 55 -1.41 9.93 -3.90
CA HIS A 55 -0.17 10.48 -3.35
C HIS A 55 1.08 9.70 -3.72
N GLY A 56 0.93 8.55 -4.36
CA GLY A 56 2.05 7.69 -4.71
C GLY A 56 2.47 6.77 -3.59
N PHE A 57 2.98 5.61 -3.97
CA PHE A 57 3.40 4.56 -3.06
C PHE A 57 4.79 4.08 -3.43
N TYR A 58 5.73 4.06 -2.49
CA TYR A 58 7.09 3.63 -2.76
C TYR A 58 7.49 2.34 -2.03
N GLY A 59 6.55 1.70 -1.39
CA GLY A 59 6.81 0.43 -0.71
C GLY A 59 7.44 0.62 0.66
N ASN A 60 8.57 -0.02 0.88
CA ASN A 60 9.30 0.03 2.15
C ASN A 60 10.54 0.89 1.97
N VAL A 61 10.83 1.74 2.94
CA VAL A 61 12.01 2.62 2.93
C VAL A 61 13.30 1.82 2.77
N GLY A 62 13.42 0.68 3.45
CA GLY A 62 14.62 -0.16 3.39
C GLY A 62 14.80 -0.90 2.07
N ALA A 63 13.76 -1.00 1.25
CA ALA A 63 13.79 -1.70 -0.03
C ALA A 63 13.73 -0.74 -1.23
N ALA A 64 13.93 0.55 -1.02
CA ALA A 64 13.75 1.58 -2.04
C ALA A 64 14.64 1.39 -3.28
N LEU A 65 15.74 0.67 -3.15
CA LEU A 65 16.68 0.46 -4.26
C LEU A 65 16.30 -0.73 -5.16
N SER A 66 15.36 -1.56 -4.75
CA SER A 66 15.07 -2.81 -5.46
C SER A 66 13.63 -2.90 -5.99
N GLY A 67 12.87 -1.82 -5.91
CA GLY A 67 11.46 -1.84 -6.29
C GLY A 67 10.66 -2.77 -5.41
N SER A 68 9.78 -2.25 -4.58
CA SER A 68 8.99 -3.10 -3.71
C SER A 68 7.51 -2.88 -3.91
N ALA A 69 6.78 -3.97 -3.82
CA ALA A 69 5.33 -4.01 -3.68
C ALA A 69 5.00 -4.55 -2.29
N GLU A 70 3.78 -4.36 -1.87
CA GLU A 70 3.32 -4.88 -0.59
C GLU A 70 2.04 -5.67 -0.76
N THR A 71 1.92 -6.72 0.02
CA THR A 71 0.67 -7.43 0.22
C THR A 71 0.25 -7.21 1.66
N LEU A 72 -0.98 -6.73 1.84
CA LEU A 72 -1.54 -6.47 3.16
C LEU A 72 -2.72 -7.40 3.40
N ALA A 73 -2.69 -8.12 4.51
CA ALA A 73 -3.84 -8.86 5.00
C ALA A 73 -4.58 -7.96 5.99
N ILE A 74 -5.83 -7.65 5.70
CA ILE A 74 -6.63 -6.70 6.46
C ILE A 74 -7.86 -7.44 6.99
N VAL A 75 -7.97 -7.53 8.31
CA VAL A 75 -8.95 -8.37 8.98
C VAL A 75 -9.71 -7.57 10.04
N ASP A 76 -11.02 -7.68 10.04
CA ASP A 76 -11.85 -7.23 11.14
C ASP A 76 -12.67 -8.42 11.69
N THR A 77 -13.68 -8.15 12.52
CA THR A 77 -14.50 -9.22 13.13
C THR A 77 -15.50 -9.85 12.16
N GLN A 78 -15.67 -9.27 10.97
CA GLN A 78 -16.68 -9.69 10.00
C GLN A 78 -16.07 -10.26 8.72
N GLU A 79 -14.93 -9.75 8.30
CA GLU A 79 -14.37 -10.10 7.00
C GLU A 79 -12.84 -9.97 6.98
N ALA A 80 -12.24 -10.59 5.99
CA ALA A 80 -10.80 -10.51 5.74
C ALA A 80 -10.56 -10.23 4.26
N TRP A 81 -9.57 -9.39 3.97
CA TRP A 81 -9.19 -9.00 2.63
C TRP A 81 -7.70 -9.15 2.43
N VAL A 82 -7.30 -9.42 1.20
CA VAL A 82 -5.90 -9.34 0.78
C VAL A 82 -5.79 -8.22 -0.24
N LEU A 83 -4.93 -7.25 0.05
CA LEU A 83 -4.69 -6.09 -0.80
C LEU A 83 -3.27 -6.17 -1.35
N HIS A 84 -3.15 -6.12 -2.67
CA HIS A 84 -1.85 -6.05 -3.34
C HIS A 84 -1.66 -4.62 -3.85
N LEU A 85 -0.51 -4.03 -3.56
CA LEU A 85 -0.23 -2.63 -3.80
C LEU A 85 1.16 -2.50 -4.40
N MET A 86 1.28 -1.76 -5.49
CA MET A 86 2.56 -1.56 -6.17
C MET A 86 2.63 -0.17 -6.79
N PRO A 87 3.85 0.38 -6.97
CA PRO A 87 4.02 1.61 -7.71
C PRO A 87 3.57 1.46 -9.16
N ASP A 88 3.11 2.55 -9.75
CA ASP A 88 2.84 2.58 -11.19
C ASP A 88 4.09 3.02 -11.98
N ASP A 89 3.97 3.13 -13.29
CA ASP A 89 5.07 3.51 -14.16
C ASP A 89 5.48 4.97 -14.04
N THR A 90 4.65 5.81 -13.42
CA THR A 90 4.98 7.24 -13.23
C THR A 90 5.81 7.48 -11.98
N GLY A 91 5.78 6.57 -11.01
CA GLY A 91 6.40 6.76 -9.71
C GLY A 91 5.67 7.72 -8.79
N SER A 92 4.52 8.24 -9.21
CA SER A 92 3.74 9.21 -8.45
C SER A 92 2.33 8.72 -8.08
N SER A 93 1.99 7.52 -8.46
CA SER A 93 0.70 6.89 -8.17
C SER A 93 0.90 5.42 -7.84
N ALA A 94 -0.14 4.63 -7.88
CA ALA A 94 -0.09 3.21 -7.55
C ALA A 94 -1.14 2.43 -8.32
N VAL A 95 -0.90 1.13 -8.40
CA VAL A 95 -1.87 0.15 -8.88
C VAL A 95 -2.17 -0.78 -7.72
N TRP A 96 -3.45 -1.08 -7.50
CA TRP A 96 -3.82 -2.01 -6.44
C TRP A 96 -4.97 -2.90 -6.86
N CYS A 97 -5.01 -4.07 -6.26
CA CYS A 97 -6.17 -4.94 -6.34
C CYS A 97 -6.40 -5.59 -4.99
N ALA A 98 -7.65 -5.89 -4.70
CA ALA A 98 -8.02 -6.50 -3.43
C ALA A 98 -9.00 -7.64 -3.66
N GLN A 99 -8.86 -8.67 -2.84
CA GLN A 99 -9.74 -9.83 -2.88
C GLN A 99 -10.21 -10.14 -1.47
N GLN A 100 -11.51 -10.30 -1.33
CA GLN A 100 -12.08 -10.75 -0.07
C GLN A 100 -11.80 -12.24 0.10
N VAL A 101 -11.32 -12.61 1.28
CA VAL A 101 -11.08 -14.02 1.61
C VAL A 101 -12.41 -14.69 1.88
N PRO A 102 -12.72 -15.82 1.21
CA PRO A 102 -13.96 -16.55 1.48
C PRO A 102 -13.99 -17.08 2.91
N THR A 103 -15.18 -17.10 3.48
CA THR A 103 -15.40 -17.63 4.83
C THR A 103 -15.92 -19.05 4.77
#